data_dcff80c3845750fe418e0fd6e13a6195
#
_entry.id   dcff80c3845750fe418e0fd6e13a6195
#
_cell.length_a   1.000
_cell.length_b   1.000
_cell.length_c   1.000
_cell.angle_alpha   90.00
_cell.angle_beta   90.00
_cell.angle_gamma   90.00
#
_symmetry.space_group_name_H-M   'P 1'
#
loop_
_entity.id
_entity.type
_entity.pdbx_description
1 polymer ?
#
loop_
_entity_poly.entity_id
_entity_poly.type
_entity_poly.pdbx_seq_one_letter_code
_entity_poly.pdbx_strand_id
1 'polypeptide(L)'
;MSPAAPLDNTHRIETPEGIDLLLRPAGLVTRALAYALDLLIRLALLLFLALGLGSLGKFGMGAGALLLFVVQWGYMVLFEVLNDGRTPGKYWLGLKVVNDDGTPIGWPASLLRNLLRFVDMLPLGYCLGAICCLGNPSFKRLGDLAAGTLVVHRERPTAPVTLPPADPITPPFALGLADQRALIGFAERQSSLSAERRQELAAILAEPLHVTPEQAEARLNGIARALVGPA
;
A
#
# COMPACT_ATOMS: atom_id res chain seq x y z
N MET A 1 16.20 6.91 -28.83
CA MET A 1 16.65 6.80 -27.43
C MET A 1 15.41 6.48 -26.61
N SER A 2 15.33 5.25 -26.10
CA SER A 2 14.22 4.86 -25.22
C SER A 2 14.31 5.68 -23.95
N PRO A 3 13.23 6.28 -23.43
CA PRO A 3 13.28 6.99 -22.16
C PRO A 3 13.72 5.97 -21.09
N ALA A 4 14.74 6.33 -20.31
CA ALA A 4 15.20 5.53 -19.19
C ALA A 4 13.99 5.16 -18.32
N ALA A 5 13.75 3.86 -18.15
CA ALA A 5 12.68 3.39 -17.25
C ALA A 5 12.90 4.03 -15.87
N PRO A 6 11.89 4.61 -15.24
CA PRO A 6 12.05 5.18 -13.92
C PRO A 6 12.59 4.09 -13.00
N LEU A 7 13.59 4.45 -12.17
CA LEU A 7 14.20 3.56 -11.15
C LEU A 7 13.19 3.16 -10.04
N ASP A 8 11.91 3.24 -10.34
CA ASP A 8 10.82 2.91 -9.44
C ASP A 8 10.58 1.40 -9.51
N ASN A 9 10.91 0.71 -8.43
CA ASN A 9 10.83 -0.75 -8.32
C ASN A 9 9.36 -1.16 -8.14
N THR A 10 8.57 -1.04 -9.22
CA THR A 10 7.15 -1.42 -9.24
C THR A 10 7.00 -2.85 -9.74
N HIS A 11 6.24 -3.64 -9.02
CA HIS A 11 5.84 -4.99 -9.40
C HIS A 11 4.45 -4.94 -10.04
N ARG A 12 4.37 -5.23 -11.33
CA ARG A 12 3.11 -5.23 -12.08
C ARG A 12 2.48 -6.61 -11.98
N ILE A 13 1.24 -6.66 -11.56
CA ILE A 13 0.42 -7.87 -11.50
C ILE A 13 -0.81 -7.63 -12.34
N GLU A 14 -1.08 -8.51 -13.28
CA GLU A 14 -2.33 -8.52 -14.03
C GLU A 14 -3.35 -9.38 -13.26
N THR A 15 -4.47 -8.76 -12.86
CA THR A 15 -5.56 -9.50 -12.21
C THR A 15 -6.33 -10.33 -13.23
N PRO A 16 -7.09 -11.37 -12.82
CA PRO A 16 -7.92 -12.16 -13.73
C PRO A 16 -8.92 -11.31 -14.52
N GLU A 17 -9.28 -10.13 -14.02
CA GLU A 17 -10.17 -9.17 -14.67
C GLU A 17 -9.44 -8.27 -15.69
N GLY A 18 -8.14 -8.48 -15.94
CA GLY A 18 -7.33 -7.70 -16.86
C GLY A 18 -6.92 -6.31 -16.34
N ILE A 19 -6.96 -6.10 -15.02
CA ILE A 19 -6.54 -4.84 -14.39
C ILE A 19 -5.08 -4.97 -13.96
N ASP A 20 -4.25 -4.03 -14.39
CA ASP A 20 -2.87 -3.93 -13.94
C ASP A 20 -2.78 -3.28 -12.55
N LEU A 21 -2.39 -4.07 -11.56
CA LEU A 21 -2.04 -3.58 -10.23
C LEU A 21 -0.54 -3.28 -10.19
N LEU A 22 -0.19 -2.04 -9.89
CA LEU A 22 1.19 -1.61 -9.67
C LEU A 22 1.47 -1.67 -8.18
N LEU A 23 2.12 -2.73 -7.71
CA LEU A 23 2.53 -2.85 -6.33
C LEU A 23 3.95 -2.32 -6.15
N ARG A 24 4.20 -1.60 -5.04
CA ARG A 24 5.54 -1.11 -4.66
C ARG A 24 6.14 -2.01 -3.59
N PRO A 25 7.07 -2.93 -3.92
CA PRO A 25 7.72 -3.79 -2.95
C PRO A 25 8.46 -2.99 -1.88
N ALA A 26 8.33 -3.41 -0.63
CA ALA A 26 9.03 -2.80 0.48
C ALA A 26 10.49 -3.25 0.51
N GLY A 27 11.42 -2.30 0.53
CA GLY A 27 12.85 -2.56 0.65
C GLY A 27 13.24 -3.19 1.99
N LEU A 28 14.46 -3.74 2.05
CA LEU A 28 14.99 -4.42 3.23
C LEU A 28 14.95 -3.55 4.49
N VAL A 29 15.34 -2.28 4.39
CA VAL A 29 15.43 -1.36 5.55
C VAL A 29 14.07 -1.13 6.18
N THR A 30 13.04 -0.81 5.40
CA THR A 30 11.68 -0.58 5.92
C THR A 30 11.08 -1.83 6.56
N ARG A 31 11.37 -3.01 6.01
CA ARG A 31 10.97 -4.31 6.59
C ARG A 31 11.70 -4.60 7.90
N ALA A 32 12.99 -4.28 7.99
CA ALA A 32 13.80 -4.44 9.20
C ALA A 32 13.29 -3.52 10.32
N LEU A 33 12.98 -2.26 10.01
CA LEU A 33 12.41 -1.31 10.96
C LEU A 33 11.02 -1.77 11.46
N ALA A 34 10.15 -2.25 10.55
CA ALA A 34 8.85 -2.81 10.95
C ALA A 34 9.01 -3.98 11.92
N TYR A 35 9.94 -4.89 11.63
CA TYR A 35 10.23 -6.02 12.49
C TYR A 35 10.82 -5.59 13.84
N ALA A 36 11.70 -4.59 13.87
CA ALA A 36 12.27 -4.05 15.11
C ALA A 36 11.19 -3.43 16.02
N LEU A 37 10.24 -2.69 15.43
CA LEU A 37 9.08 -2.18 16.16
C LEU A 37 8.21 -3.30 16.73
N ASP A 38 7.90 -4.32 15.92
CA ASP A 38 7.15 -5.49 16.38
C ASP A 38 7.91 -6.26 17.47
N LEU A 39 9.24 -6.32 17.40
CA LEU A 39 10.08 -6.93 18.43
C LEU A 39 9.98 -6.15 19.74
N LEU A 40 10.09 -4.84 19.71
CA LEU A 40 9.93 -3.99 20.90
C LEU A 40 8.56 -4.16 21.56
N ILE A 41 7.49 -4.20 20.76
CA ILE A 41 6.12 -4.43 21.26
C ILE A 41 6.03 -5.79 21.94
N ARG A 42 6.56 -6.84 21.31
CA ARG A 42 6.57 -8.21 21.89
C ARG A 42 7.39 -8.29 23.17
N LEU A 43 8.56 -7.65 23.20
CA LEU A 43 9.39 -7.62 24.42
C LEU A 43 8.68 -6.89 25.56
N ALA A 44 8.05 -5.75 25.29
CA ALA A 44 7.26 -5.03 26.29
C ALA A 44 6.07 -5.87 26.81
N LEU A 45 5.36 -6.55 25.90
CA LEU A 45 4.26 -7.46 26.26
C LEU A 45 4.75 -8.63 27.12
N LEU A 46 5.85 -9.27 26.74
CA LEU A 46 6.42 -10.39 27.49
C LEU A 46 6.95 -9.95 28.86
N LEU A 47 7.55 -8.78 28.96
CA LEU A 47 7.99 -8.22 30.24
C LEU A 47 6.78 -7.97 31.16
N PHE A 48 5.72 -7.34 30.64
CA PHE A 48 4.48 -7.12 31.40
C PHE A 48 3.88 -8.43 31.91
N LEU A 49 3.79 -9.44 31.03
CA LEU A 49 3.29 -10.78 31.41
C LEU A 49 4.20 -11.47 32.44
N ALA A 50 5.52 -11.37 32.30
CA ALA A 50 6.46 -11.97 33.26
C ALA A 50 6.31 -11.35 34.66
N LEU A 51 6.16 -10.03 34.76
CA LEU A 51 5.93 -9.33 36.02
C LEU A 51 4.59 -9.75 36.66
N GLY A 52 3.53 -9.85 35.87
CA GLY A 52 2.21 -10.26 36.37
C GLY A 52 2.15 -11.74 36.83
N LEU A 53 2.76 -12.64 36.07
CA LEU A 53 2.74 -14.07 36.36
C LEU A 53 3.79 -14.51 37.39
N GLY A 54 4.84 -13.70 37.59
CA GLY A 54 5.91 -14.04 38.52
C GLY A 54 5.44 -14.25 39.99
N SER A 55 4.35 -13.59 40.37
CA SER A 55 3.74 -13.74 41.70
C SER A 55 3.00 -15.06 41.91
N LEU A 56 2.69 -15.82 40.84
CA LEU A 56 1.90 -17.06 40.85
C LEU A 56 2.76 -18.33 41.03
N GLY A 57 4.03 -18.20 41.36
CA GLY A 57 4.96 -19.33 41.58
C GLY A 57 5.04 -20.29 40.40
N LYS A 58 5.04 -21.61 40.67
CA LYS A 58 5.21 -22.66 39.63
C LYS A 58 4.10 -22.64 38.57
N PHE A 59 2.87 -22.29 38.94
CA PHE A 59 1.77 -22.15 38.01
C PHE A 59 2.01 -20.97 37.04
N GLY A 60 2.49 -19.85 37.56
CA GLY A 60 2.85 -18.69 36.75
C GLY A 60 3.99 -18.98 35.76
N MET A 61 4.97 -19.80 36.14
CA MET A 61 6.04 -20.24 35.24
C MET A 61 5.50 -21.06 34.07
N GLY A 62 4.59 -22.02 34.30
CA GLY A 62 4.00 -22.83 33.22
C GLY A 62 3.13 -21.99 32.27
N ALA A 63 2.28 -21.15 32.83
CA ALA A 63 1.46 -20.23 32.05
C ALA A 63 2.33 -19.23 31.25
N GLY A 64 3.40 -18.71 31.87
CA GLY A 64 4.36 -17.82 31.22
C GLY A 64 5.06 -18.46 30.03
N ALA A 65 5.49 -19.72 30.15
CA ALA A 65 6.11 -20.45 29.04
C ALA A 65 5.14 -20.65 27.87
N LEU A 66 3.89 -20.98 28.13
CA LEU A 66 2.85 -21.10 27.10
C LEU A 66 2.60 -19.75 26.41
N LEU A 67 2.44 -18.69 27.19
CA LEU A 67 2.23 -17.34 26.63
C LEU A 67 3.44 -16.85 25.85
N LEU A 68 4.64 -17.10 26.31
CA LEU A 68 5.86 -16.81 25.54
C LEU A 68 5.84 -17.51 24.18
N PHE A 69 5.49 -18.79 24.15
CA PHE A 69 5.35 -19.54 22.90
C PHE A 69 4.29 -18.92 21.99
N VAL A 70 3.10 -18.62 22.51
CA VAL A 70 2.01 -18.01 21.72
C VAL A 70 2.38 -16.62 21.20
N VAL A 71 2.99 -15.76 22.02
CA VAL A 71 3.44 -14.45 21.61
C VAL A 71 4.56 -14.54 20.56
N GLN A 72 5.52 -15.45 20.76
CA GLN A 72 6.65 -15.59 19.83
C GLN A 72 6.24 -16.07 18.44
N TRP A 73 5.33 -17.04 18.38
CA TRP A 73 4.92 -17.67 17.13
C TRP A 73 3.59 -17.12 16.59
N GLY A 74 2.64 -16.90 17.49
CA GLY A 74 1.27 -16.49 17.11
C GLY A 74 1.14 -15.01 16.77
N TYR A 75 1.89 -14.12 17.43
CA TYR A 75 1.74 -12.67 17.27
C TYR A 75 1.73 -12.24 15.78
N MET A 76 2.75 -12.61 15.04
CA MET A 76 2.87 -12.20 13.63
C MET A 76 1.77 -12.81 12.77
N VAL A 77 1.46 -14.09 12.96
CA VAL A 77 0.44 -14.81 12.19
C VAL A 77 -0.94 -14.23 12.45
N LEU A 78 -1.30 -14.04 13.73
CA LEU A 78 -2.58 -13.50 14.12
C LEU A 78 -2.80 -12.09 13.54
N PHE A 79 -1.83 -11.20 13.70
CA PHE A 79 -1.95 -9.85 13.18
C PHE A 79 -1.97 -9.81 11.65
N GLU A 80 -1.17 -10.62 10.97
CA GLU A 80 -1.17 -10.67 9.51
C GLU A 80 -2.51 -11.16 8.94
N VAL A 81 -3.12 -12.17 9.56
CA VAL A 81 -4.38 -12.73 9.05
C VAL A 81 -5.59 -11.89 9.47
N LEU A 82 -5.64 -11.41 10.72
CA LEU A 82 -6.81 -10.70 11.26
C LEU A 82 -6.80 -9.20 10.95
N ASN A 83 -5.64 -8.64 10.59
CA ASN A 83 -5.48 -7.21 10.32
C ASN A 83 -4.97 -6.94 8.90
N ASP A 84 -5.55 -7.62 7.91
CA ASP A 84 -5.34 -7.36 6.48
C ASP A 84 -3.84 -7.31 6.09
N GLY A 85 -3.06 -8.32 6.50
CA GLY A 85 -1.62 -8.44 6.21
C GLY A 85 -0.70 -7.53 7.02
N ARG A 86 -1.18 -6.93 8.14
CA ARG A 86 -0.43 -5.89 8.85
C ARG A 86 -0.23 -6.25 10.31
N THR A 87 1.02 -6.25 10.76
CA THR A 87 1.36 -6.15 12.18
C THR A 87 1.38 -4.69 12.62
N PRO A 88 1.33 -4.38 13.93
CA PRO A 88 1.47 -3.01 14.42
C PRO A 88 2.70 -2.27 13.86
N GLY A 89 3.88 -2.92 13.82
CA GLY A 89 5.09 -2.32 13.26
C GLY A 89 4.97 -2.06 11.76
N LYS A 90 4.37 -2.97 10.99
CA LYS A 90 4.07 -2.76 9.57
C LYS A 90 3.06 -1.66 9.33
N TYR A 91 2.01 -1.60 10.18
CA TYR A 91 0.99 -0.56 10.08
C TYR A 91 1.59 0.85 10.21
N TRP A 92 2.47 1.06 11.19
CA TRP A 92 3.11 2.37 11.40
C TRP A 92 4.02 2.80 10.26
N LEU A 93 4.66 1.84 9.60
CA LEU A 93 5.52 2.11 8.43
C LEU A 93 4.78 2.05 7.10
N GLY A 94 3.46 1.91 7.12
CA GLY A 94 2.65 1.85 5.91
C GLY A 94 2.93 0.62 5.05
N LEU A 95 3.24 -0.52 5.68
CA LEU A 95 3.50 -1.79 5.01
C LEU A 95 2.32 -2.76 5.13
N LYS A 96 2.16 -3.60 4.12
CA LYS A 96 1.15 -4.65 4.04
C LYS A 96 1.74 -5.90 3.39
N VAL A 97 1.31 -7.06 3.85
CA VAL A 97 1.61 -8.34 3.19
C VAL A 97 0.44 -8.75 2.33
N VAL A 98 0.73 -9.14 1.10
CA VAL A 98 -0.24 -9.69 0.15
C VAL A 98 0.30 -10.96 -0.46
N ASN A 99 -0.57 -11.78 -1.05
CA ASN A 99 -0.15 -12.87 -1.93
C ASN A 99 0.42 -12.30 -3.24
N ASP A 100 1.12 -13.11 -4.01
CA ASP A 100 1.73 -12.69 -5.28
C ASP A 100 0.71 -12.25 -6.34
N ASP A 101 -0.55 -12.65 -6.19
CA ASP A 101 -1.68 -12.22 -7.00
C ASP A 101 -2.37 -10.93 -6.49
N GLY A 102 -1.83 -10.30 -5.43
CA GLY A 102 -2.39 -9.10 -4.82
C GLY A 102 -3.51 -9.37 -3.80
N THR A 103 -3.98 -10.60 -3.64
CA THR A 103 -5.03 -10.96 -2.67
C THR A 103 -4.54 -10.87 -1.22
N PRO A 104 -5.45 -10.68 -0.24
CA PRO A 104 -5.10 -10.71 1.17
C PRO A 104 -4.45 -12.04 1.59
N ILE A 105 -3.47 -11.97 2.51
CA ILE A 105 -2.79 -13.16 3.01
C ILE A 105 -3.72 -14.04 3.86
N GLY A 106 -3.71 -15.36 3.62
CA GLY A 106 -4.43 -16.36 4.42
C GLY A 106 -3.56 -17.03 5.49
N TRP A 107 -4.21 -17.88 6.32
CA TRP A 107 -3.55 -18.64 7.39
C TRP A 107 -2.36 -19.48 6.92
N PRO A 108 -2.49 -20.32 5.84
CA PRO A 108 -1.39 -21.18 5.42
C PRO A 108 -0.14 -20.39 5.02
N ALA A 109 -0.31 -19.34 4.21
CA ALA A 109 0.79 -18.50 3.74
C ALA A 109 1.45 -17.76 4.91
N SER A 110 0.66 -17.19 5.84
CA SER A 110 1.20 -16.50 7.02
C SER A 110 1.93 -17.46 7.95
N LEU A 111 1.41 -18.67 8.19
CA LEU A 111 2.09 -19.68 8.99
C LEU A 111 3.41 -20.09 8.36
N LEU A 112 3.43 -20.43 7.07
CA LEU A 112 4.61 -20.89 6.37
C LEU A 112 5.72 -19.82 6.38
N ARG A 113 5.42 -18.58 6.03
CA ARG A 113 6.39 -17.49 6.00
C ARG A 113 6.95 -17.14 7.38
N ASN A 114 6.13 -17.27 8.44
CA ASN A 114 6.55 -16.99 9.80
C ASN A 114 7.32 -18.16 10.43
N LEU A 115 7.04 -19.39 10.02
CA LEU A 115 7.84 -20.57 10.38
C LEU A 115 9.24 -20.50 9.75
N LEU A 116 9.32 -20.21 8.45
CA LEU A 116 10.60 -20.06 7.73
C LEU A 116 11.44 -18.86 8.19
N ARG A 117 10.89 -17.95 8.99
CA ARG A 117 11.64 -16.87 9.61
C ARG A 117 12.80 -17.40 10.46
N PHE A 118 12.67 -18.58 11.05
CA PHE A 118 13.74 -19.20 11.80
C PHE A 118 14.94 -19.51 10.88
N VAL A 119 14.68 -19.97 9.67
CA VAL A 119 15.72 -20.20 8.65
C VAL A 119 16.33 -18.88 8.17
N ASP A 120 15.51 -17.85 7.96
CA ASP A 120 15.97 -16.51 7.58
C ASP A 120 16.96 -15.92 8.58
N MET A 121 16.85 -16.30 9.88
CA MET A 121 17.73 -15.82 10.95
C MET A 121 19.14 -16.44 10.94
N LEU A 122 19.34 -17.54 10.22
CA LEU A 122 20.62 -18.21 10.13
C LEU A 122 21.62 -17.46 9.22
N PRO A 123 22.95 -17.63 9.40
CA PRO A 123 23.59 -18.20 10.58
C PRO A 123 23.50 -17.26 11.80
N LEU A 124 23.38 -15.95 11.60
CA LEU A 124 23.20 -14.92 12.63
C LEU A 124 22.47 -13.71 12.05
N GLY A 125 21.54 -13.11 12.83
CA GLY A 125 21.00 -11.75 12.56
C GLY A 125 20.25 -11.56 11.25
N TYR A 126 19.49 -12.54 10.76
CA TYR A 126 18.75 -12.48 9.48
C TYR A 126 19.65 -12.44 8.22
N CYS A 127 20.84 -13.01 8.27
CA CYS A 127 21.77 -12.99 7.15
C CYS A 127 21.18 -13.64 5.89
N LEU A 128 20.63 -14.87 5.98
CA LEU A 128 20.00 -15.55 4.83
C LEU A 128 18.79 -14.75 4.31
N GLY A 129 17.93 -14.25 5.18
CA GLY A 129 16.80 -13.41 4.79
C GLY A 129 17.23 -12.15 4.07
N ALA A 130 18.30 -11.49 4.51
CA ALA A 130 18.84 -10.30 3.87
C ALA A 130 19.47 -10.62 2.50
N ILE A 131 20.24 -11.69 2.37
CA ILE A 131 20.84 -12.14 1.10
C ILE A 131 19.72 -12.44 0.08
N CYS A 132 18.69 -13.20 0.48
CA CYS A 132 17.55 -13.49 -0.38
C CYS A 132 16.82 -12.21 -0.82
N CYS A 133 16.60 -11.28 0.11
CA CYS A 133 15.95 -10.00 -0.20
C CYS A 133 16.74 -9.16 -1.18
N LEU A 134 18.05 -9.09 -1.04
CA LEU A 134 18.91 -8.29 -1.93
C LEU A 134 19.13 -8.95 -3.30
N GLY A 135 19.08 -10.29 -3.34
CA GLY A 135 19.18 -11.05 -4.60
C GLY A 135 17.89 -11.10 -5.43
N ASN A 136 16.77 -10.53 -4.93
CA ASN A 136 15.49 -10.58 -5.61
C ASN A 136 14.94 -9.17 -5.87
N PRO A 137 14.51 -8.83 -7.12
CA PRO A 137 14.00 -7.51 -7.46
C PRO A 137 12.74 -7.12 -6.66
N SER A 138 11.98 -8.09 -6.17
CA SER A 138 10.80 -7.86 -5.33
C SER A 138 11.12 -7.87 -3.83
N PHE A 139 12.39 -7.90 -3.42
CA PHE A 139 12.85 -7.95 -2.04
C PHE A 139 12.19 -9.04 -1.19
N LYS A 140 11.91 -10.20 -1.79
CA LYS A 140 11.34 -11.35 -1.09
C LYS A 140 12.41 -12.08 -0.27
N ARG A 141 12.11 -12.36 1.01
CA ARG A 141 12.92 -13.28 1.82
C ARG A 141 12.54 -14.73 1.52
N LEU A 142 13.27 -15.70 2.07
CA LEU A 142 13.02 -17.12 1.83
C LEU A 142 11.60 -17.53 2.19
N GLY A 143 11.10 -17.08 3.34
CA GLY A 143 9.72 -17.33 3.76
C GLY A 143 8.66 -16.73 2.82
N ASP A 144 8.94 -15.57 2.22
CA ASP A 144 8.03 -14.93 1.25
C ASP A 144 8.01 -15.70 -0.07
N LEU A 145 9.17 -16.17 -0.54
CA LEU A 145 9.29 -16.99 -1.76
C LEU A 145 8.54 -18.31 -1.61
N ALA A 146 8.74 -19.00 -0.48
CA ALA A 146 8.08 -20.29 -0.24
C ALA A 146 6.55 -20.17 -0.06
N ALA A 147 6.07 -19.04 0.48
CA ALA A 147 4.66 -18.80 0.72
C ALA A 147 3.94 -18.09 -0.43
N GLY A 148 4.64 -17.71 -1.50
CA GLY A 148 4.04 -16.94 -2.60
C GLY A 148 3.48 -15.61 -2.15
N THR A 149 4.24 -14.84 -1.36
CA THR A 149 3.80 -13.58 -0.77
C THR A 149 4.76 -12.43 -1.06
N LEU A 150 4.25 -11.22 -0.97
CA LEU A 150 4.99 -9.98 -1.17
C LEU A 150 4.69 -8.98 -0.05
N VAL A 151 5.70 -8.26 0.42
CA VAL A 151 5.51 -7.12 1.33
C VAL A 151 5.56 -5.85 0.51
N VAL A 152 4.49 -5.07 0.55
CA VAL A 152 4.33 -3.87 -0.26
C VAL A 152 4.11 -2.64 0.61
N HIS A 153 4.44 -1.47 0.07
CA HIS A 153 3.98 -0.21 0.64
C HIS A 153 2.47 -0.08 0.39
N ARG A 154 1.74 0.28 1.45
CA ARG A 154 0.32 0.61 1.33
C ARG A 154 0.20 1.87 0.49
N GLU A 155 -0.55 1.81 -0.58
CA GLU A 155 -1.03 3.02 -1.23
C GLU A 155 -1.90 3.78 -0.23
N ARG A 156 -1.57 5.03 0.00
CA ARG A 156 -2.50 5.91 0.73
C ARG A 156 -3.73 6.02 -0.17
N PRO A 157 -4.94 5.83 0.37
CA PRO A 157 -6.14 6.15 -0.41
C PRO A 157 -5.92 7.55 -0.97
N THR A 158 -5.95 7.67 -2.29
CA THR A 158 -5.98 8.99 -2.93
C THR A 158 -7.14 9.72 -2.27
N ALA A 159 -6.89 10.91 -1.74
CA ALA A 159 -7.96 11.71 -1.16
C ALA A 159 -9.12 11.73 -2.15
N PRO A 160 -10.38 11.62 -1.67
CA PRO A 160 -11.52 11.65 -2.56
C PRO A 160 -11.38 12.86 -3.47
N VAL A 161 -11.54 12.62 -4.76
CA VAL A 161 -11.42 13.64 -5.80
C VAL A 161 -12.37 14.77 -5.46
N THR A 162 -11.85 15.88 -4.97
CA THR A 162 -12.63 17.09 -4.72
C THR A 162 -12.64 17.92 -5.99
N LEU A 163 -13.65 17.69 -6.82
CA LEU A 163 -13.88 18.56 -7.97
C LEU A 163 -14.43 19.92 -7.53
N PRO A 164 -14.06 21.00 -8.21
CA PRO A 164 -14.64 22.31 -7.97
C PRO A 164 -16.18 22.23 -8.06
N PRO A 165 -16.91 23.03 -7.27
CA PRO A 165 -18.36 23.08 -7.37
C PRO A 165 -18.75 23.65 -8.74
N ALA A 166 -19.48 22.85 -9.52
CA ALA A 166 -20.00 23.22 -10.83
C ALA A 166 -21.25 22.39 -11.12
N ASP A 167 -22.19 22.98 -11.86
CA ASP A 167 -23.34 22.25 -12.35
C ASP A 167 -22.90 21.22 -13.41
N PRO A 168 -23.42 19.98 -13.37
CA PRO A 168 -23.06 18.96 -14.35
C PRO A 168 -23.47 19.36 -15.76
N ILE A 169 -22.54 19.32 -16.70
CA ILE A 169 -22.78 19.69 -18.10
C ILE A 169 -22.41 18.51 -18.99
N THR A 170 -23.34 18.07 -19.82
CA THR A 170 -23.04 17.01 -20.81
C THR A 170 -22.06 17.54 -21.86
N PRO A 171 -21.00 16.80 -22.19
CA PRO A 171 -20.07 17.20 -23.23
C PRO A 171 -20.77 17.30 -24.58
N PRO A 172 -20.43 18.31 -25.43
CA PRO A 172 -21.09 18.53 -26.71
C PRO A 172 -20.73 17.49 -27.78
N PHE A 173 -19.71 16.68 -27.54
CA PHE A 173 -19.25 15.60 -28.41
C PHE A 173 -18.80 14.39 -27.59
N ALA A 174 -18.67 13.24 -28.24
CA ALA A 174 -18.20 12.02 -27.57
C ALA A 174 -16.72 12.19 -27.20
N LEU A 175 -16.41 12.02 -25.90
CA LEU A 175 -15.05 12.07 -25.37
C LEU A 175 -14.44 10.69 -25.33
N GLY A 176 -13.24 10.53 -25.88
CA GLY A 176 -12.44 9.33 -25.71
C GLY A 176 -11.98 9.16 -24.24
N LEU A 177 -11.58 7.96 -23.85
CA LEU A 177 -11.13 7.67 -22.47
C LEU A 177 -9.94 8.54 -22.05
N ALA A 178 -9.03 8.86 -22.99
CA ALA A 178 -7.90 9.75 -22.74
C ALA A 178 -8.35 11.18 -22.44
N ASP A 179 -9.35 11.69 -23.18
CA ASP A 179 -9.90 13.04 -23.01
C ASP A 179 -10.64 13.15 -21.68
N GLN A 180 -11.45 12.15 -21.34
CA GLN A 180 -12.14 12.08 -20.04
C GLN A 180 -11.17 12.14 -18.87
N ARG A 181 -10.07 11.36 -18.93
CA ARG A 181 -9.01 11.37 -17.91
C ARG A 181 -8.29 12.72 -17.84
N ALA A 182 -8.03 13.35 -18.98
CA ALA A 182 -7.39 14.66 -19.03
C ALA A 182 -8.26 15.74 -18.39
N LEU A 183 -9.57 15.75 -18.68
CA LEU A 183 -10.52 16.69 -18.12
C LEU A 183 -10.70 16.52 -16.60
N ILE A 184 -10.85 15.30 -16.13
CA ILE A 184 -10.92 15.00 -14.69
C ILE A 184 -9.62 15.42 -14.02
N GLY A 185 -8.47 15.04 -14.58
CA GLY A 185 -7.17 15.40 -14.04
C GLY A 185 -6.86 16.91 -14.04
N PHE A 186 -7.44 17.67 -14.98
CA PHE A 186 -7.40 19.14 -14.95
C PHE A 186 -8.21 19.67 -13.76
N ALA A 187 -9.46 19.23 -13.61
CA ALA A 187 -10.35 19.66 -12.53
C ALA A 187 -9.80 19.31 -11.13
N GLU A 188 -9.18 18.14 -10.95
CA GLU A 188 -8.53 17.71 -9.70
C GLU A 188 -7.37 18.62 -9.29
N ARG A 189 -6.57 19.06 -10.26
CA ARG A 189 -5.35 19.83 -10.01
C ARG A 189 -5.57 21.33 -9.94
N GLN A 190 -6.79 21.81 -10.08
CA GLN A 190 -7.07 23.24 -10.05
C GLN A 190 -6.59 23.95 -8.79
N SER A 191 -6.70 23.31 -7.62
CA SER A 191 -6.23 23.86 -6.35
C SER A 191 -4.70 24.06 -6.30
N SER A 192 -3.95 23.36 -7.13
CA SER A 192 -2.48 23.43 -7.22
C SER A 192 -1.99 24.36 -8.32
N LEU A 193 -2.87 24.87 -9.18
CA LEU A 193 -2.54 25.73 -10.30
C LEU A 193 -2.87 27.20 -9.98
N SER A 194 -2.04 28.15 -10.49
CA SER A 194 -2.38 29.57 -10.44
C SER A 194 -3.60 29.87 -11.31
N ALA A 195 -4.33 30.96 -11.01
CA ALA A 195 -5.50 31.37 -11.78
C ALA A 195 -5.19 31.58 -13.26
N GLU A 196 -4.07 32.25 -13.56
CA GLU A 196 -3.58 32.47 -14.91
C GLU A 196 -3.33 31.17 -15.65
N ARG A 197 -2.68 30.20 -15.01
CA ARG A 197 -2.37 28.90 -15.61
C ARG A 197 -3.64 28.07 -15.86
N ARG A 198 -4.64 28.16 -14.99
CA ARG A 198 -5.95 27.50 -15.22
C ARG A 198 -6.65 28.07 -16.44
N GLN A 199 -6.71 29.40 -16.55
CA GLN A 199 -7.30 30.07 -17.72
C GLN A 199 -6.57 29.71 -19.01
N GLU A 200 -5.25 29.75 -19.02
CA GLU A 200 -4.43 29.39 -20.17
C GLU A 200 -4.72 27.95 -20.64
N LEU A 201 -4.73 26.99 -19.71
CA LEU A 201 -5.02 25.59 -20.04
C LEU A 201 -6.48 25.39 -20.50
N ALA A 202 -7.42 26.07 -19.88
CA ALA A 202 -8.83 25.99 -20.26
C ALA A 202 -9.08 26.64 -21.64
N ALA A 203 -8.39 27.72 -21.95
CA ALA A 203 -8.53 28.43 -23.22
C ALA A 203 -8.16 27.56 -24.44
N ILE A 204 -7.29 26.56 -24.28
CA ILE A 204 -6.92 25.60 -25.34
C ILE A 204 -8.18 24.86 -25.86
N LEU A 205 -9.13 24.59 -24.98
CA LEU A 205 -10.36 23.86 -25.31
C LEU A 205 -11.57 24.79 -25.55
N ALA A 206 -11.40 26.13 -25.55
CA ALA A 206 -12.48 27.07 -25.74
C ALA A 206 -13.14 26.92 -27.12
N GLU A 207 -12.35 26.80 -28.18
CA GLU A 207 -12.83 26.63 -29.54
C GLU A 207 -13.63 25.33 -29.75
N PRO A 208 -13.11 24.13 -29.37
CA PRO A 208 -13.86 22.88 -29.46
C PRO A 208 -15.16 22.86 -28.62
N LEU A 209 -15.19 23.60 -27.53
CA LEU A 209 -16.33 23.68 -26.64
C LEU A 209 -17.35 24.78 -27.04
N HIS A 210 -17.04 25.57 -28.09
CA HIS A 210 -17.83 26.70 -28.56
C HIS A 210 -18.13 27.72 -27.46
N VAL A 211 -17.13 28.06 -26.64
CA VAL A 211 -17.26 29.04 -25.55
C VAL A 211 -16.12 30.06 -25.62
N THR A 212 -16.31 31.18 -24.90
CA THR A 212 -15.20 32.15 -24.75
C THR A 212 -14.10 31.61 -23.80
N PRO A 213 -12.85 32.08 -23.94
CA PRO A 213 -11.75 31.65 -23.07
C PRO A 213 -12.05 31.79 -21.56
N GLU A 214 -12.82 32.87 -21.20
CA GLU A 214 -13.19 33.14 -19.81
C GLU A 214 -14.24 32.14 -19.28
N GLN A 215 -15.06 31.56 -20.16
CA GLN A 215 -16.08 30.58 -19.81
C GLN A 215 -15.58 29.15 -19.86
N ALA A 216 -14.42 28.91 -20.49
CA ALA A 216 -13.90 27.58 -20.73
C ALA A 216 -13.62 26.82 -19.43
N GLU A 217 -13.03 27.45 -18.41
CA GLU A 217 -12.75 26.83 -17.10
C GLU A 217 -14.04 26.32 -16.44
N ALA A 218 -15.08 27.15 -16.37
CA ALA A 218 -16.36 26.77 -15.79
C ALA A 218 -17.03 25.63 -16.58
N ARG A 219 -16.95 25.67 -17.92
CA ARG A 219 -17.49 24.62 -18.78
C ARG A 219 -16.80 23.29 -18.59
N LEU A 220 -15.46 23.30 -18.49
CA LEU A 220 -14.66 22.09 -18.23
C LEU A 220 -14.96 21.47 -16.86
N ASN A 221 -15.14 22.30 -15.83
CA ASN A 221 -15.54 21.84 -14.50
C ASN A 221 -16.91 21.17 -14.51
N GLY A 222 -17.88 21.75 -15.23
CA GLY A 222 -19.21 21.16 -15.41
C GLY A 222 -19.17 19.82 -16.12
N ILE A 223 -18.35 19.70 -17.18
CA ILE A 223 -18.14 18.41 -17.88
C ILE A 223 -17.46 17.39 -16.97
N ALA A 224 -16.40 17.76 -16.26
CA ALA A 224 -15.72 16.87 -15.32
C ALA A 224 -16.69 16.36 -14.23
N ARG A 225 -17.57 17.23 -13.72
CA ARG A 225 -18.61 16.87 -12.76
C ARG A 225 -19.64 15.89 -13.33
N ALA A 226 -20.03 16.06 -14.58
CA ALA A 226 -20.94 15.13 -15.27
C ALA A 226 -20.31 13.74 -15.49
N LEU A 227 -18.99 13.68 -15.76
CA LEU A 227 -18.26 12.43 -15.96
C LEU A 227 -18.07 11.62 -14.67
N VAL A 228 -17.88 12.30 -13.53
CA VAL A 228 -17.67 11.63 -12.23
C VAL A 228 -19.00 11.24 -11.58
N GLY A 229 -20.09 11.92 -11.93
CA GLY A 229 -21.41 11.68 -11.36
C GLY A 229 -21.64 12.44 -10.04
N PRO A 230 -22.84 12.29 -9.46
CA PRO A 230 -23.18 12.91 -8.19
C PRO A 230 -22.29 12.35 -7.08
N ALA A 231 -21.84 13.23 -6.17
CA ALA A 231 -21.02 12.89 -4.99
C ALA A 231 -21.87 12.28 -3.90
#